data_47623cdfef8b97b6edd76de7ebb90ed9
#
_entry.id   47623cdfef8b97b6edd76de7ebb90ed9
#
_cell.length_a   1.000
_cell.length_b   1.000
_cell.length_c   1.000
_cell.angle_alpha   90.00
_cell.angle_beta   90.00
_cell.angle_gamma   90.00
#
_symmetry.space_group_name_H-M   'P 1'
#
loop_
_entity.id
_entity.type
_entity.pdbx_description
1 polymer ?
#
loop_
_entity_poly.entity_id
_entity_poly.type
_entity_poly.pdbx_seq_one_letter_code
_entity_poly.pdbx_strand_id
1 'polypeptide(L)'
;MTDFTMTKDAEGIATIVWDCAGKSMNVMNFDAMMLLDSMIDDVLADAAVKGVIITSGKKDFAGGMDLNVLADLKNASGKEPAQGLFDGIMSMHHALRKIERAGMDAKTNKGGKPIAAVLPGTAMGIGLELPMATHRVFAADNPKAKIGFPEILVGLFPGAGGTTRLVRKLGAMGASPYLLEGKSVAPAKAKSAGLIDEVSADPMADARAWVLSASDP
;
A
#
# COMPACT_ATOMS: atom_id res chain seq x y z
N MET A 1 20.78 4.20 4.45
CA MET A 1 19.98 2.96 4.47
C MET A 1 18.71 3.24 3.71
N THR A 2 18.31 2.36 2.84
CA THR A 2 17.10 2.50 2.02
C THR A 2 15.89 2.02 2.81
N ASP A 3 14.73 2.70 2.67
CA ASP A 3 13.49 2.37 3.38
C ASP A 3 12.84 1.09 2.88
N PHE A 4 13.19 0.65 1.66
CA PHE A 4 12.73 -0.61 1.09
C PHE A 4 13.91 -1.49 0.68
N THR A 5 13.73 -2.80 0.82
CA THR A 5 14.64 -3.82 0.29
C THR A 5 13.84 -4.84 -0.50
N MET A 6 14.45 -5.43 -1.53
CA MET A 6 13.81 -6.44 -2.36
C MET A 6 14.68 -7.68 -2.47
N THR A 7 14.06 -8.85 -2.35
CA THR A 7 14.67 -10.15 -2.57
C THR A 7 13.79 -10.99 -3.50
N LYS A 8 14.39 -11.87 -4.30
CA LYS A 8 13.66 -12.83 -5.15
C LYS A 8 14.06 -14.24 -4.75
N ASP A 9 13.09 -15.11 -4.56
CA ASP A 9 13.33 -16.51 -4.21
C ASP A 9 13.40 -17.43 -5.46
N ALA A 10 13.66 -18.72 -5.20
CA ALA A 10 13.79 -19.73 -6.24
C ALA A 10 12.46 -20.04 -6.97
N GLU A 11 11.31 -19.74 -6.38
CA GLU A 11 9.99 -19.93 -6.99
C GLU A 11 9.56 -18.74 -7.86
N GLY A 12 10.35 -17.63 -7.81
CA GLY A 12 10.12 -16.42 -8.59
C GLY A 12 9.22 -15.40 -7.88
N ILE A 13 9.08 -15.47 -6.55
CA ILE A 13 8.38 -14.45 -5.79
C ILE A 13 9.38 -13.35 -5.39
N ALA A 14 9.09 -12.11 -5.78
CA ALA A 14 9.78 -10.93 -5.28
C ALA A 14 9.12 -10.48 -3.98
N THR A 15 9.90 -10.40 -2.90
CA THR A 15 9.43 -9.84 -1.62
C THR A 15 10.05 -8.47 -1.42
N ILE A 16 9.19 -7.45 -1.34
CA ILE A 16 9.56 -6.06 -1.04
C ILE A 16 9.24 -5.81 0.43
N VAL A 17 10.27 -5.51 1.21
CA VAL A 17 10.15 -5.26 2.65
C VAL A 17 10.34 -3.78 2.94
N TRP A 18 9.35 -3.17 3.55
CA TRP A 18 9.41 -1.79 4.04
C TRP A 18 9.96 -1.75 5.46
N ASP A 19 11.10 -1.10 5.66
CA ASP A 19 11.76 -1.00 6.97
C ASP A 19 12.52 0.32 7.12
N CYS A 20 11.81 1.38 7.53
CA CYS A 20 12.40 2.69 7.80
C CYS A 20 13.41 2.62 8.94
N ALA A 21 14.68 2.85 8.63
CA ALA A 21 15.74 2.79 9.60
C ALA A 21 15.54 3.80 10.75
N GLY A 22 15.76 3.36 11.99
CA GLY A 22 15.69 4.21 13.19
C GLY A 22 14.27 4.62 13.60
N LYS A 23 13.22 4.17 12.89
CA LYS A 23 11.81 4.45 13.26
C LYS A 23 11.15 3.19 13.83
N SER A 24 10.31 3.35 14.84
CA SER A 24 9.53 2.25 15.44
C SER A 24 8.41 1.74 14.52
N MET A 25 7.95 2.59 13.61
CA MET A 25 6.91 2.31 12.63
C MET A 25 7.30 2.91 11.28
N ASN A 26 6.95 2.26 10.18
CA ASN A 26 7.16 2.82 8.86
C ASN A 26 6.29 4.04 8.64
N VAL A 27 6.85 5.04 7.99
CA VAL A 27 6.14 6.24 7.51
C VAL A 27 6.59 6.53 6.08
N MET A 28 5.64 6.91 5.23
CA MET A 28 5.90 7.19 3.83
C MET A 28 6.41 8.61 3.62
N ASN A 29 7.43 8.74 2.80
CA ASN A 29 7.87 10.00 2.22
C ASN A 29 7.98 9.85 0.68
N PHE A 30 8.27 10.95 -0.03
CA PHE A 30 8.35 10.90 -1.50
C PHE A 30 9.50 10.03 -2.00
N ASP A 31 10.66 10.08 -1.36
CA ASP A 31 11.83 9.29 -1.77
C ASP A 31 11.56 7.80 -1.61
N ALA A 32 10.92 7.39 -0.51
CA ALA A 32 10.50 6.02 -0.28
C ALA A 32 9.48 5.57 -1.34
N MET A 33 8.52 6.43 -1.70
CA MET A 33 7.55 6.13 -2.76
C MET A 33 8.23 5.96 -4.12
N MET A 34 9.17 6.84 -4.47
CA MET A 34 9.91 6.73 -5.73
C MET A 34 10.81 5.51 -5.77
N LEU A 35 11.40 5.13 -4.64
CA LEU A 35 12.16 3.88 -4.53
C LEU A 35 11.26 2.66 -4.76
N LEU A 36 10.08 2.63 -4.12
CA LEU A 36 9.09 1.56 -4.34
C LEU A 36 8.66 1.51 -5.80
N ASP A 37 8.39 2.66 -6.42
CA ASP A 37 8.01 2.75 -7.83
C ASP A 37 9.07 2.15 -8.76
N SER A 38 10.36 2.46 -8.52
CA SER A 38 11.48 1.87 -9.26
C SER A 38 11.59 0.35 -9.05
N MET A 39 11.40 -0.13 -7.81
CA MET A 39 11.41 -1.59 -7.54
C MET A 39 10.27 -2.31 -8.26
N ILE A 40 9.12 -1.69 -8.41
CA ILE A 40 8.02 -2.24 -9.21
C ILE A 40 8.40 -2.30 -10.69
N ASP A 41 9.08 -1.29 -11.24
CA ASP A 41 9.60 -1.36 -12.62
C ASP A 41 10.57 -2.53 -12.81
N ASP A 42 11.51 -2.73 -11.89
CA ASP A 42 12.44 -3.86 -11.92
C ASP A 42 11.70 -5.22 -11.88
N VAL A 43 10.71 -5.34 -11.01
CA VAL A 43 9.86 -6.54 -10.91
C VAL A 43 9.09 -6.79 -12.22
N LEU A 44 8.53 -5.75 -12.82
CA LEU A 44 7.74 -5.89 -14.04
C LEU A 44 8.63 -6.26 -15.25
N ALA A 45 9.86 -5.76 -15.28
CA ALA A 45 10.83 -6.05 -16.31
C ALA A 45 11.45 -7.47 -16.21
N ASP A 46 11.53 -8.05 -15.01
CA ASP A 46 12.12 -9.37 -14.79
C ASP A 46 11.12 -10.50 -15.11
N ALA A 47 11.27 -11.17 -16.26
CA ALA A 47 10.41 -12.28 -16.66
C ALA A 47 10.46 -13.50 -15.69
N ALA A 48 11.50 -13.62 -14.85
CA ALA A 48 11.61 -14.67 -13.85
C ALA A 48 10.78 -14.37 -12.58
N VAL A 49 10.31 -13.13 -12.40
CA VAL A 49 9.38 -12.80 -11.32
C VAL A 49 7.96 -13.18 -11.71
N LYS A 50 7.37 -14.11 -10.98
CA LYS A 50 6.00 -14.59 -11.18
C LYS A 50 4.97 -13.79 -10.41
N GLY A 51 5.38 -13.12 -9.32
CA GLY A 51 4.52 -12.26 -8.52
C GLY A 51 5.28 -11.61 -7.37
N VAL A 52 4.58 -10.77 -6.62
CA VAL A 52 5.18 -9.89 -5.61
C VAL A 52 4.45 -9.99 -4.28
N ILE A 53 5.20 -9.91 -3.19
CA ILE A 53 4.66 -9.68 -1.85
C ILE A 53 5.28 -8.40 -1.31
N ILE A 54 4.43 -7.45 -0.89
CA ILE A 54 4.86 -6.22 -0.20
C ILE A 54 4.52 -6.38 1.28
N THR A 55 5.52 -6.26 2.15
CA THR A 55 5.36 -6.42 3.60
C THR A 55 6.21 -5.42 4.39
N SER A 56 6.19 -5.54 5.72
CA SER A 56 6.98 -4.73 6.63
C SER A 56 8.03 -5.57 7.37
N GLY A 57 9.21 -5.03 7.55
CA GLY A 57 10.24 -5.56 8.45
C GLY A 57 9.98 -5.27 9.92
N LYS A 58 8.88 -4.55 10.23
CA LYS A 58 8.48 -4.17 11.58
C LYS A 58 7.25 -4.96 12.03
N LYS A 59 6.93 -4.82 13.31
CA LYS A 59 5.75 -5.43 13.92
C LYS A 59 4.42 -4.84 13.39
N ASP A 60 4.43 -3.58 12.94
CA ASP A 60 3.32 -2.90 12.28
C ASP A 60 3.65 -2.65 10.80
N PHE A 61 2.64 -2.51 9.95
CA PHE A 61 2.88 -2.25 8.54
C PHE A 61 3.33 -0.80 8.32
N ALA A 62 2.48 0.19 8.63
CA ALA A 62 2.85 1.61 8.56
C ALA A 62 1.88 2.51 9.31
N GLY A 63 2.40 3.64 9.81
CA GLY A 63 1.66 4.68 10.53
C GLY A 63 1.03 5.76 9.65
N GLY A 64 1.35 5.79 8.37
CA GLY A 64 0.86 6.82 7.44
C GLY A 64 1.97 7.62 6.77
N MET A 65 1.62 8.82 6.30
CA MET A 65 2.57 9.78 5.70
C MET A 65 3.43 10.43 6.80
N ASP A 66 4.70 10.67 6.50
CA ASP A 66 5.54 11.53 7.33
C ASP A 66 5.03 12.98 7.22
N LEU A 67 4.48 13.51 8.31
CA LEU A 67 3.87 14.84 8.32
C LEU A 67 4.88 15.96 8.08
N ASN A 68 6.18 15.73 8.31
CA ASN A 68 7.22 16.70 7.99
C ASN A 68 7.31 16.93 6.47
N VAL A 69 7.05 15.90 5.67
CA VAL A 69 7.01 15.99 4.20
C VAL A 69 5.93 16.97 3.72
N LEU A 70 4.79 17.04 4.40
CA LEU A 70 3.73 17.99 4.07
C LEU A 70 4.12 19.44 4.38
N ALA A 71 4.95 19.66 5.41
CA ALA A 71 5.51 20.98 5.71
C ALA A 71 6.56 21.39 4.66
N ASP A 72 7.38 20.45 4.22
CA ASP A 72 8.42 20.70 3.21
C ASP A 72 7.86 20.98 1.82
N LEU A 73 6.69 20.42 1.48
CA LEU A 73 5.99 20.73 0.22
C LEU A 73 5.62 22.21 0.08
N LYS A 74 5.36 22.90 1.18
CA LYS A 74 5.13 24.36 1.17
C LYS A 74 6.40 25.14 0.85
N ASN A 75 7.56 24.53 1.08
CA ASN A 75 8.88 25.14 0.92
C ASN A 75 9.64 24.61 -0.33
N ALA A 76 9.12 23.60 -1.01
CA ALA A 76 9.79 22.95 -2.15
C ALA A 76 9.83 23.87 -3.37
N SER A 77 10.91 24.62 -3.42
CA SER A 77 11.74 25.05 -4.53
C SER A 77 11.07 25.45 -5.85
N GLY A 78 10.98 26.75 -6.11
CA GLY A 78 10.99 27.34 -7.47
C GLY A 78 9.75 27.11 -8.34
N LYS A 79 8.81 26.28 -7.92
CA LYS A 79 7.47 26.14 -8.49
C LYS A 79 6.45 26.81 -7.57
N GLU A 80 5.34 27.26 -8.15
CA GLU A 80 4.17 27.65 -7.34
C GLU A 80 3.85 26.50 -6.36
N PRO A 81 3.63 26.76 -5.07
CA PRO A 81 3.42 25.72 -4.06
C PRO A 81 2.30 24.72 -4.41
N ALA A 82 1.23 25.20 -5.06
CA ALA A 82 0.12 24.36 -5.51
C ALA A 82 0.55 23.35 -6.59
N GLN A 83 1.41 23.77 -7.52
CA GLN A 83 1.92 22.89 -8.57
C GLN A 83 2.87 21.81 -8.00
N GLY A 84 3.74 22.19 -7.06
CA GLY A 84 4.63 21.24 -6.38
C GLY A 84 3.85 20.17 -5.61
N LEU A 85 2.81 20.56 -4.88
CA LEU A 85 1.92 19.65 -4.18
C LEU A 85 1.18 18.73 -5.16
N PHE A 86 0.65 19.28 -6.24
CA PHE A 86 -0.04 18.49 -7.28
C PHE A 86 0.88 17.45 -7.90
N ASP A 87 2.08 17.84 -8.33
CA ASP A 87 3.07 16.94 -8.92
C ASP A 87 3.46 15.81 -7.96
N GLY A 88 3.68 16.12 -6.67
CA GLY A 88 3.99 15.15 -5.65
C GLY A 88 2.85 14.14 -5.40
N ILE A 89 1.61 14.61 -5.29
CA ILE A 89 0.45 13.73 -5.15
C ILE A 89 0.28 12.86 -6.39
N MET A 90 0.43 13.44 -7.59
CA MET A 90 0.31 12.68 -8.84
C MET A 90 1.39 11.62 -9.00
N SER A 91 2.62 11.85 -8.51
CA SER A 91 3.66 10.81 -8.52
C SER A 91 3.27 9.60 -7.66
N MET A 92 2.69 9.82 -6.47
CA MET A 92 2.15 8.74 -5.64
C MET A 92 1.00 8.00 -6.34
N HIS A 93 0.09 8.72 -7.00
CA HIS A 93 -0.98 8.08 -7.78
C HIS A 93 -0.43 7.20 -8.90
N HIS A 94 0.58 7.67 -9.62
CA HIS A 94 1.21 6.90 -10.70
C HIS A 94 1.86 5.63 -10.15
N ALA A 95 2.63 5.71 -9.06
CA ALA A 95 3.26 4.56 -8.42
C ALA A 95 2.22 3.52 -7.94
N LEU A 96 1.18 3.96 -7.22
CA LEU A 96 0.13 3.04 -6.77
C LEU A 96 -0.72 2.50 -7.94
N ARG A 97 -0.93 3.27 -9.00
CA ARG A 97 -1.60 2.78 -10.21
C ARG A 97 -0.75 1.75 -10.96
N LYS A 98 0.58 1.89 -10.97
CA LYS A 98 1.49 0.89 -11.52
C LYS A 98 1.38 -0.43 -10.75
N ILE A 99 1.34 -0.41 -9.41
CA ILE A 99 1.09 -1.59 -8.58
C ILE A 99 -0.27 -2.21 -8.91
N GLU A 100 -1.33 -1.42 -8.98
CA GLU A 100 -2.69 -1.87 -9.29
C GLU A 100 -2.79 -2.51 -10.70
N ARG A 101 -2.03 -2.01 -11.66
CA ARG A 101 -1.98 -2.57 -13.02
C ARG A 101 -1.02 -3.74 -13.16
N ALA A 102 0.07 -3.74 -12.41
CA ALA A 102 1.08 -4.81 -12.37
C ALA A 102 1.52 -5.36 -13.76
N GLY A 103 1.60 -4.50 -14.76
CA GLY A 103 1.96 -4.87 -16.13
C GLY A 103 0.79 -5.44 -16.96
N MET A 104 -0.46 -5.36 -16.48
CA MET A 104 -1.63 -5.77 -17.26
C MET A 104 -1.71 -5.03 -18.60
N ASP A 105 -2.10 -5.75 -19.64
CA ASP A 105 -2.42 -5.16 -20.94
C ASP A 105 -3.51 -4.09 -20.81
N ALA A 106 -3.32 -2.94 -21.45
CA ALA A 106 -4.19 -1.78 -21.26
C ALA A 106 -5.59 -1.97 -21.85
N LYS A 107 -5.77 -2.87 -22.82
CA LYS A 107 -7.05 -3.09 -23.51
C LYS A 107 -7.85 -4.21 -22.86
N THR A 108 -7.17 -5.29 -22.47
CA THR A 108 -7.80 -6.49 -21.94
C THR A 108 -7.89 -6.50 -20.41
N ASN A 109 -7.08 -5.69 -19.72
CA ASN A 109 -6.85 -5.69 -18.27
C ASN A 109 -6.38 -7.07 -17.73
N LYS A 110 -5.62 -7.82 -18.53
CA LYS A 110 -5.16 -9.17 -18.20
C LYS A 110 -3.64 -9.28 -18.30
N GLY A 111 -3.08 -10.37 -17.77
CA GLY A 111 -1.67 -10.72 -17.90
C GLY A 111 -0.76 -9.97 -16.94
N GLY A 112 -1.29 -9.33 -15.91
CA GLY A 112 -0.50 -8.70 -14.85
C GLY A 112 0.14 -9.73 -13.92
N LYS A 113 1.20 -9.30 -13.21
CA LYS A 113 1.81 -10.12 -12.15
C LYS A 113 0.99 -9.98 -10.87
N PRO A 114 0.63 -11.09 -10.17
CA PRO A 114 -0.06 -10.99 -8.89
C PRO A 114 0.79 -10.27 -7.86
N ILE A 115 0.22 -9.26 -7.20
CA ILE A 115 0.85 -8.51 -6.11
C ILE A 115 -0.03 -8.64 -4.88
N ALA A 116 0.51 -9.17 -3.79
CA ALA A 116 -0.13 -9.25 -2.49
C ALA A 116 0.51 -8.27 -1.50
N ALA A 117 -0.28 -7.74 -0.58
CA ALA A 117 0.23 -7.06 0.61
C ALA A 117 0.04 -7.93 1.85
N VAL A 118 1.05 -7.97 2.72
CA VAL A 118 1.00 -8.65 4.01
C VAL A 118 1.17 -7.64 5.14
N LEU A 119 0.15 -7.53 5.97
CA LEU A 119 0.09 -6.61 7.11
C LEU A 119 0.40 -7.36 8.41
N PRO A 120 1.62 -7.25 8.98
CA PRO A 120 1.93 -7.89 10.26
C PRO A 120 1.19 -7.25 11.45
N GLY A 121 0.73 -6.00 11.28
CA GLY A 121 0.05 -5.22 12.32
C GLY A 121 -0.68 -4.02 11.75
N THR A 122 -0.60 -2.90 12.46
CA THR A 122 -1.29 -1.64 12.14
C THR A 122 -0.94 -1.12 10.75
N ALA A 123 -1.97 -0.69 10.01
CA ALA A 123 -1.87 -0.09 8.67
C ALA A 123 -2.81 1.11 8.57
N MET A 124 -2.26 2.32 8.60
CA MET A 124 -3.02 3.57 8.69
C MET A 124 -2.69 4.52 7.53
N GLY A 125 -3.69 5.23 7.03
CA GLY A 125 -3.51 6.23 5.97
C GLY A 125 -2.87 5.64 4.73
N ILE A 126 -1.79 6.25 4.21
CA ILE A 126 -1.07 5.69 3.06
C ILE A 126 -0.53 4.28 3.33
N GLY A 127 -0.33 3.88 4.60
CA GLY A 127 -0.03 2.51 4.99
C GLY A 127 -1.18 1.53 4.73
N LEU A 128 -2.40 2.01 4.46
CA LEU A 128 -3.51 1.22 3.96
C LEU A 128 -3.78 1.48 2.46
N GLU A 129 -3.55 2.72 1.97
CA GLU A 129 -3.74 3.04 0.55
C GLU A 129 -2.81 2.22 -0.36
N LEU A 130 -1.55 1.99 0.07
CA LEU A 130 -0.60 1.13 -0.64
C LEU A 130 -1.08 -0.33 -0.71
N PRO A 131 -1.43 -1.02 0.39
CA PRO A 131 -2.04 -2.35 0.35
C PRO A 131 -3.31 -2.41 -0.53
N MET A 132 -4.17 -1.42 -0.47
CA MET A 132 -5.38 -1.36 -1.31
C MET A 132 -5.10 -1.20 -2.81
N ALA A 133 -3.89 -0.82 -3.18
CA ALA A 133 -3.45 -0.81 -4.58
C ALA A 133 -2.92 -2.18 -5.04
N THR A 134 -2.70 -3.13 -4.14
CA THR A 134 -2.36 -4.51 -4.48
C THR A 134 -3.63 -5.31 -4.80
N HIS A 135 -3.47 -6.50 -5.37
CA HIS A 135 -4.61 -7.33 -5.78
C HIS A 135 -5.25 -8.07 -4.61
N ARG A 136 -4.48 -8.35 -3.54
CA ARG A 136 -5.02 -9.01 -2.34
C ARG A 136 -4.24 -8.60 -1.09
N VAL A 137 -4.97 -8.37 -0.01
CA VAL A 137 -4.43 -7.92 1.28
C VAL A 137 -4.65 -8.99 2.33
N PHE A 138 -3.56 -9.48 2.90
CA PHE A 138 -3.51 -10.45 3.98
C PHE A 138 -3.06 -9.75 5.26
N ALA A 139 -3.77 -9.93 6.36
CA ALA A 139 -3.37 -9.37 7.66
C ALA A 139 -3.18 -10.46 8.70
N ALA A 140 -2.24 -10.24 9.61
CA ALA A 140 -2.09 -11.08 10.79
C ALA A 140 -3.34 -10.98 11.69
N ASP A 141 -3.72 -12.08 12.33
CA ASP A 141 -4.78 -12.11 13.34
C ASP A 141 -4.27 -11.45 14.64
N ASN A 142 -4.23 -10.13 14.62
CA ASN A 142 -3.78 -9.29 15.73
C ASN A 142 -4.89 -8.32 16.16
N PRO A 143 -5.68 -8.62 17.20
CA PRO A 143 -6.80 -7.77 17.60
C PRO A 143 -6.39 -6.37 18.10
N LYS A 144 -5.10 -6.14 18.37
CA LYS A 144 -4.56 -4.83 18.78
C LYS A 144 -4.19 -3.95 17.59
N ALA A 145 -4.02 -4.53 16.40
CA ALA A 145 -3.71 -3.78 15.19
C ALA A 145 -4.91 -2.90 14.77
N LYS A 146 -4.59 -1.78 14.14
CA LYS A 146 -5.59 -0.84 13.63
C LYS A 146 -5.43 -0.69 12.12
N ILE A 147 -6.55 -0.81 11.40
CA ILE A 147 -6.64 -0.67 9.95
C ILE A 147 -7.67 0.42 9.66
N GLY A 148 -7.28 1.47 8.93
CA GLY A 148 -8.18 2.58 8.64
C GLY A 148 -7.52 3.82 8.07
N PHE A 149 -8.33 4.86 7.91
CA PHE A 149 -7.94 6.16 7.33
C PHE A 149 -8.20 7.29 8.34
N PRO A 150 -7.19 7.66 9.17
CA PRO A 150 -7.36 8.68 10.20
C PRO A 150 -7.21 10.11 9.69
N GLU A 151 -7.01 10.34 8.39
CA GLU A 151 -6.63 11.62 7.79
C GLU A 151 -7.58 12.76 8.17
N ILE A 152 -8.89 12.48 8.22
CA ILE A 152 -9.90 13.50 8.57
C ILE A 152 -9.71 14.05 9.98
N LEU A 153 -9.14 13.26 10.90
CA LEU A 153 -8.89 13.68 12.28
C LEU A 153 -7.81 14.77 12.38
N VAL A 154 -7.04 14.96 11.32
CA VAL A 154 -6.00 16.01 11.20
C VAL A 154 -6.30 16.98 10.06
N GLY A 155 -7.55 17.01 9.57
CA GLY A 155 -7.99 17.95 8.54
C GLY A 155 -7.54 17.60 7.12
N LEU A 156 -7.18 16.33 6.89
CA LEU A 156 -6.77 15.80 5.59
C LEU A 156 -7.79 14.77 5.07
N PHE A 157 -7.48 14.16 3.92
CA PHE A 157 -8.20 13.01 3.36
C PHE A 157 -7.19 12.03 2.76
N PRO A 158 -7.55 10.76 2.53
CA PRO A 158 -6.69 9.79 1.86
C PRO A 158 -6.35 10.24 0.44
N GLY A 159 -5.14 10.79 0.26
CA GLY A 159 -4.73 11.53 -0.93
C GLY A 159 -4.04 10.67 -2.00
N ALA A 160 -3.64 9.43 -1.70
CA ALA A 160 -2.96 8.54 -2.65
C ALA A 160 -3.91 7.54 -3.34
N GLY A 161 -5.22 7.83 -3.34
CA GLY A 161 -6.25 7.06 -4.03
C GLY A 161 -7.06 6.13 -3.13
N GLY A 162 -6.87 6.17 -1.81
CA GLY A 162 -7.67 5.42 -0.83
C GLY A 162 -9.14 5.77 -0.91
N THR A 163 -9.48 7.05 -1.05
CA THR A 163 -10.86 7.51 -1.24
C THR A 163 -11.51 6.79 -2.43
N THR A 164 -10.86 6.77 -3.59
CA THR A 164 -11.39 6.15 -4.81
C THR A 164 -11.51 4.63 -4.66
N ARG A 165 -10.45 3.97 -4.16
CA ARG A 165 -10.42 2.50 -4.02
C ARG A 165 -11.43 2.02 -3.00
N LEU A 166 -11.53 2.71 -1.86
CA LEU A 166 -12.48 2.33 -0.81
C LEU A 166 -13.92 2.47 -1.26
N VAL A 167 -14.26 3.60 -1.92
CA VAL A 167 -15.63 3.82 -2.45
C VAL A 167 -15.97 2.80 -3.55
N ARG A 168 -15.02 2.43 -4.40
CA ARG A 168 -15.23 1.36 -5.39
C ARG A 168 -15.47 -0.01 -4.75
N LYS A 169 -14.77 -0.29 -3.64
CA LYS A 169 -14.84 -1.58 -2.94
C LYS A 169 -16.09 -1.72 -2.07
N LEU A 170 -16.52 -0.65 -1.39
CA LEU A 170 -17.59 -0.68 -0.38
C LEU A 170 -18.85 0.12 -0.74
N GLY A 171 -18.81 0.89 -1.83
CA GLY A 171 -19.80 1.92 -2.11
C GLY A 171 -19.63 3.14 -1.17
N ALA A 172 -20.30 4.25 -1.48
CA ALA A 172 -20.18 5.51 -0.75
C ALA A 172 -20.60 5.36 0.73
N MET A 173 -21.69 4.68 1.00
CA MET A 173 -22.22 4.49 2.35
C MET A 173 -21.32 3.60 3.20
N GLY A 174 -20.78 2.51 2.64
CA GLY A 174 -19.84 1.63 3.33
C GLY A 174 -18.49 2.27 3.61
N ALA A 175 -18.03 3.17 2.74
CA ALA A 175 -16.77 3.90 2.88
C ALA A 175 -16.88 5.07 3.88
N SER A 176 -18.07 5.66 4.05
CA SER A 176 -18.30 6.88 4.84
C SER A 176 -17.70 6.84 6.25
N PRO A 177 -17.89 5.82 7.10
CA PRO A 177 -17.33 5.82 8.45
C PRO A 177 -15.80 5.88 8.47
N TYR A 178 -15.14 5.34 7.47
CA TYR A 178 -13.68 5.32 7.38
C TYR A 178 -13.12 6.63 6.85
N LEU A 179 -13.80 7.25 5.88
CA LEU A 179 -13.33 8.46 5.22
C LEU A 179 -13.74 9.75 5.93
N LEU A 180 -14.95 9.78 6.53
CA LEU A 180 -15.53 11.01 7.11
C LEU A 180 -15.44 11.05 8.65
N GLU A 181 -15.27 9.89 9.31
CA GLU A 181 -15.13 9.81 10.75
C GLU A 181 -13.72 9.38 11.20
N GLY A 182 -12.85 8.99 10.25
CA GLY A 182 -11.51 8.50 10.57
C GLY A 182 -11.49 7.17 11.32
N LYS A 183 -12.54 6.36 11.16
CA LYS A 183 -12.69 5.09 11.88
C LYS A 183 -11.58 4.12 11.52
N SER A 184 -10.99 3.52 12.55
CA SER A 184 -10.05 2.41 12.41
C SER A 184 -10.58 1.19 13.17
N VAL A 185 -10.28 0.00 12.64
CA VAL A 185 -10.83 -1.26 13.16
C VAL A 185 -9.75 -2.34 13.24
N ALA A 186 -9.95 -3.37 14.06
CA ALA A 186 -9.10 -4.54 14.12
C ALA A 186 -9.19 -5.36 12.81
N PRO A 187 -8.17 -6.20 12.47
CA PRO A 187 -8.12 -6.97 11.22
C PRO A 187 -9.37 -7.79 10.93
N ALA A 188 -9.89 -8.53 11.92
CA ALA A 188 -11.11 -9.33 11.74
C ALA A 188 -12.33 -8.46 11.34
N LYS A 189 -12.45 -7.25 11.92
CA LYS A 189 -13.48 -6.29 11.57
C LYS A 189 -13.21 -5.65 10.19
N ALA A 190 -11.95 -5.39 9.86
CA ALA A 190 -11.54 -4.88 8.56
C ALA A 190 -11.89 -5.87 7.44
N LYS A 191 -11.62 -7.16 7.64
CA LYS A 191 -12.03 -8.23 6.71
C LYS A 191 -13.55 -8.28 6.56
N SER A 192 -14.29 -8.33 7.66
CA SER A 192 -15.76 -8.41 7.61
C SER A 192 -16.41 -7.18 6.95
N ALA A 193 -15.75 -6.01 7.02
CA ALA A 193 -16.19 -4.78 6.37
C ALA A 193 -15.70 -4.65 4.91
N GLY A 194 -14.81 -5.54 4.46
CA GLY A 194 -14.27 -5.51 3.11
C GLY A 194 -13.11 -4.54 2.86
N LEU A 195 -12.45 -4.01 3.92
CA LEU A 195 -11.26 -3.17 3.78
C LEU A 195 -10.05 -3.99 3.33
N ILE A 196 -9.95 -5.21 3.84
CA ILE A 196 -8.91 -6.18 3.52
C ILE A 196 -9.55 -7.51 3.13
N ASP A 197 -8.79 -8.42 2.57
CA ASP A 197 -9.34 -9.63 1.96
C ASP A 197 -9.22 -10.86 2.89
N GLU A 198 -8.09 -11.00 3.63
CA GLU A 198 -7.86 -12.15 4.49
C GLU A 198 -7.26 -11.77 5.85
N VAL A 199 -7.61 -12.56 6.87
CA VAL A 199 -6.97 -12.54 8.19
C VAL A 199 -6.52 -13.97 8.50
N SER A 200 -5.26 -14.13 8.90
CA SER A 200 -4.63 -15.43 9.05
C SER A 200 -3.62 -15.43 10.19
N ALA A 201 -3.36 -16.62 10.74
CA ALA A 201 -2.27 -16.82 11.70
C ALA A 201 -0.88 -16.76 11.03
N ASP A 202 -0.79 -17.12 9.74
CA ASP A 202 0.41 -16.97 8.93
C ASP A 202 0.08 -16.29 7.59
N PRO A 203 -0.09 -14.96 7.61
CA PRO A 203 -0.48 -14.21 6.42
C PRO A 203 0.59 -14.22 5.32
N MET A 204 1.85 -14.46 5.67
CA MET A 204 2.93 -14.59 4.68
C MET A 204 2.82 -15.89 3.90
N ALA A 205 2.59 -17.01 4.56
CA ALA A 205 2.39 -18.30 3.90
C ALA A 205 1.15 -18.27 2.99
N ASP A 206 0.05 -17.69 3.46
CA ASP A 206 -1.19 -17.59 2.68
C ASP A 206 -1.03 -16.66 1.47
N ALA A 207 -0.39 -15.51 1.63
CA ALA A 207 -0.08 -14.60 0.53
C ALA A 207 0.80 -15.28 -0.52
N ARG A 208 1.81 -16.04 -0.08
CA ARG A 208 2.70 -16.80 -0.94
C ARG A 208 1.93 -17.86 -1.76
N ALA A 209 1.10 -18.64 -1.10
CA ALA A 209 0.26 -19.65 -1.75
C ALA A 209 -0.67 -19.01 -2.79
N TRP A 210 -1.28 -17.88 -2.45
CA TRP A 210 -2.13 -17.16 -3.37
C TRP A 210 -1.37 -16.62 -4.59
N VAL A 211 -0.21 -15.97 -4.39
CA VAL A 211 0.62 -15.43 -5.49
C VAL A 211 1.02 -16.52 -6.47
N LEU A 212 1.38 -17.70 -5.99
CA LEU A 212 1.76 -18.84 -6.85
C LEU A 212 0.58 -19.46 -7.58
N SER A 213 -0.64 -19.34 -7.07
CA SER A 213 -1.86 -19.88 -7.67
C SER A 213 -2.58 -18.90 -8.60
N ALA A 214 -2.35 -17.59 -8.45
CA ALA A 214 -3.04 -16.58 -9.22
C ALA A 214 -2.49 -16.50 -10.65
N SER A 215 -3.34 -16.78 -11.63
CA SER A 215 -2.98 -16.76 -13.06
C SER A 215 -3.38 -15.47 -13.76
N ASP A 216 -4.32 -14.69 -13.19
CA ASP A 216 -4.84 -13.43 -13.75
C ASP A 216 -5.48 -12.65 -12.58
N PRO A 217 -4.67 -11.84 -11.88
CA PRO A 217 -5.06 -11.14 -10.65
C PRO A 217 -6.05 -9.99 -10.88
#